data_8a3826eec3e8fd45c4acdd6dab3a366e
#
_entry.id   8a3826eec3e8fd45c4acdd6dab3a366e
#
_cell.length_a   1.000
_cell.length_b   1.000
_cell.length_c   1.000
_cell.angle_alpha   90.00
_cell.angle_beta   90.00
_cell.angle_gamma   90.00
#
_symmetry.space_group_name_H-M   'P 1'
#
loop_
_entity.id
_entity.type
_entity.pdbx_description
1 polymer ?
#
loop_
_entity_poly.entity_id
_entity_poly.type
_entity_poly.pdbx_seq_one_letter_code
_entity_poly.pdbx_strand_id
1 'polypeptide(L)'
;MIVNVYGSTGVIGKTFLRIIKNQFPKYKINLLCAKNNIKLLAKQCKEFNANFVYVDNQKKINTLRSILPKAIKILNKNELNEYLHKSRSDLSILSVSGYESLKYL
;
A
#
# COMPACT_ATOMS: atom_id res chain seq x y z
N MET A 1 6.54 -12.14 -8.59
CA MET A 1 7.21 -11.09 -7.80
C MET A 1 6.20 -10.43 -6.88
N ILE A 2 6.54 -10.27 -5.63
CA ILE A 2 5.70 -9.61 -4.61
C ILE A 2 6.19 -8.18 -4.44
N VAL A 3 5.25 -7.22 -4.51
CA VAL A 3 5.58 -5.80 -4.52
C VAL A 3 4.85 -5.08 -3.39
N ASN A 4 5.57 -4.24 -2.66
CA ASN A 4 5.01 -3.30 -1.70
C ASN A 4 5.14 -1.89 -2.25
N VAL A 5 4.07 -1.10 -2.20
CA VAL A 5 4.07 0.26 -2.72
C VAL A 5 3.76 1.23 -1.59
N TYR A 6 4.69 2.13 -1.30
CA TYR A 6 4.52 3.18 -0.30
C TYR A 6 4.16 4.48 -1.01
N GLY A 7 3.08 5.11 -0.56
CA GLY A 7 2.60 6.31 -1.23
C GLY A 7 1.86 6.01 -2.53
N SER A 8 1.06 4.95 -2.54
CA SER A 8 0.38 4.47 -3.75
C SER A 8 -0.61 5.49 -4.32
N THR A 9 -1.10 6.41 -3.51
CA THR A 9 -2.06 7.42 -3.94
C THR A 9 -1.39 8.69 -4.50
N GLY A 10 -0.07 8.80 -4.39
CA GLY A 10 0.68 9.91 -4.98
C GLY A 10 0.83 9.75 -6.49
N VAL A 11 1.36 10.79 -7.15
CA VAL A 11 1.49 10.80 -8.61
C VAL A 11 2.37 9.64 -9.10
N ILE A 12 3.53 9.46 -8.48
CA ILE A 12 4.47 8.41 -8.88
C ILE A 12 3.88 7.02 -8.57
N GLY A 13 3.23 6.87 -7.42
CA GLY A 13 2.61 5.61 -7.04
C GLY A 13 1.49 5.20 -7.99
N LYS A 14 0.63 6.14 -8.38
CA LYS A 14 -0.43 5.87 -9.35
C LYS A 14 0.14 5.46 -10.70
N THR A 15 1.19 6.13 -11.14
CA THR A 15 1.84 5.81 -12.41
C THR A 15 2.45 4.42 -12.36
N PHE A 16 3.14 4.10 -11.28
CA PHE A 16 3.74 2.78 -11.09
C PHE A 16 2.70 1.67 -11.12
N LEU A 17 1.59 1.84 -10.41
CA LEU A 17 0.52 0.84 -10.39
C LEU A 17 -0.08 0.63 -11.78
N ARG A 18 -0.24 1.71 -12.55
CA ARG A 18 -0.74 1.61 -13.92
C ARG A 18 0.20 0.80 -14.80
N ILE A 19 1.51 1.01 -14.64
CA ILE A 19 2.51 0.26 -15.39
C ILE A 19 2.45 -1.23 -15.02
N ILE A 20 2.36 -1.53 -13.73
CA ILE A 20 2.24 -2.91 -13.25
C ILE A 20 1.02 -3.59 -13.87
N LYS A 21 -0.13 -2.92 -13.84
CA LYS A 21 -1.36 -3.49 -14.38
C LYS A 21 -1.26 -3.81 -15.87
N ASN A 22 -0.66 -2.90 -16.63
CA ASN A 22 -0.65 -3.01 -18.09
C ASN A 22 0.50 -3.87 -18.63
N GLN A 23 1.65 -3.86 -17.97
CA GLN A 23 2.86 -4.48 -18.51
C GLN A 23 3.35 -5.67 -17.69
N PHE A 24 3.00 -5.75 -16.41
CA PHE A 24 3.50 -6.79 -15.51
C PHE A 24 2.36 -7.41 -14.70
N PRO A 25 1.37 -8.02 -15.36
CA PRO A 25 0.18 -8.54 -14.64
C PRO A 25 0.49 -9.70 -13.69
N LYS A 26 1.65 -10.32 -13.81
CA LYS A 26 2.07 -11.40 -12.90
C LYS A 26 2.64 -10.89 -11.58
N TYR A 27 2.95 -9.59 -11.48
CA TYR A 27 3.45 -9.02 -10.25
C TYR A 27 2.29 -8.90 -9.25
N LYS A 28 2.50 -9.36 -8.04
CA LYS A 28 1.48 -9.28 -6.99
C LYS A 28 1.75 -8.08 -6.10
N ILE A 29 0.76 -7.21 -6.00
CA ILE A 29 0.79 -6.10 -5.05
C ILE A 29 0.30 -6.66 -3.71
N ASN A 30 1.17 -6.70 -2.72
CA ASN A 30 0.85 -7.27 -1.42
C ASN A 30 0.48 -6.22 -0.38
N LEU A 31 1.18 -5.09 -0.39
CA LEU A 31 0.96 -4.00 0.56
C LEU A 31 0.86 -2.67 -0.18
N LEU A 32 -0.15 -1.88 0.16
CA LEU A 32 -0.29 -0.51 -0.31
C LEU A 32 -0.33 0.42 0.89
N CYS A 33 0.47 1.46 0.85
CA CYS A 33 0.53 2.47 1.91
C CYS A 33 0.19 3.84 1.36
N ALA A 34 -0.63 4.60 2.08
CA ALA A 34 -0.98 5.97 1.72
C ALA A 34 -0.93 6.85 2.94
N LYS A 35 -0.82 8.17 2.73
CA LYS A 35 -0.77 9.13 3.81
C LYS A 35 -2.18 9.47 4.31
N ASN A 36 -3.05 9.92 3.43
CA ASN A 36 -4.38 10.41 3.79
C ASN A 36 -5.51 9.97 2.85
N ASN A 37 -5.22 9.71 1.59
CA ASN A 37 -6.27 9.50 0.57
C ASN A 37 -6.82 8.08 0.63
N ILE A 38 -7.73 7.86 1.59
CA ILE A 38 -8.27 6.52 1.83
C ILE A 38 -9.22 6.05 0.73
N LYS A 39 -9.92 6.97 0.05
CA LYS A 39 -10.83 6.58 -1.02
C LYS A 39 -10.08 5.95 -2.19
N LEU A 40 -9.01 6.61 -2.62
CA LEU A 40 -8.19 6.08 -3.69
C LEU A 40 -7.43 4.82 -3.23
N LEU A 41 -6.96 4.81 -1.99
CA LEU A 41 -6.29 3.65 -1.43
C LEU A 41 -7.20 2.42 -1.46
N ALA A 42 -8.45 2.57 -1.02
CA ALA A 42 -9.41 1.48 -1.04
C ALA A 42 -9.68 0.98 -2.46
N LYS A 43 -9.82 1.90 -3.41
CA LYS A 43 -10.01 1.55 -4.81
C LYS A 43 -8.82 0.75 -5.36
N GLN A 44 -7.62 1.18 -5.05
CA GLN A 44 -6.40 0.48 -5.46
C GLN A 44 -6.31 -0.91 -4.84
N CYS A 45 -6.65 -1.04 -3.57
CA CYS A 45 -6.65 -2.35 -2.90
C CYS A 45 -7.58 -3.34 -3.57
N LYS A 46 -8.76 -2.88 -3.97
CA LYS A 46 -9.73 -3.72 -4.67
C LYS A 46 -9.26 -4.10 -6.07
N GLU A 47 -8.66 -3.13 -6.77
CA GLU A 47 -8.20 -3.33 -8.14
C GLU A 47 -7.04 -4.32 -8.22
N PHE A 48 -6.11 -4.24 -7.28
CA PHE A 48 -4.90 -5.07 -7.27
C PHE A 48 -4.97 -6.26 -6.31
N ASN A 49 -6.08 -6.43 -5.61
CA ASN A 49 -6.25 -7.51 -4.63
C ASN A 49 -5.13 -7.53 -3.58
N ALA A 50 -4.77 -6.36 -3.07
CA ALA A 50 -3.76 -6.25 -2.03
C ALA A 50 -4.21 -6.99 -0.77
N ASN A 51 -3.27 -7.63 -0.07
CA ASN A 51 -3.57 -8.33 1.17
C ASN A 51 -3.54 -7.40 2.38
N PHE A 52 -2.70 -6.38 2.33
CA PHE A 52 -2.47 -5.47 3.44
C PHE A 52 -2.53 -4.03 2.97
N VAL A 53 -2.93 -3.16 3.90
CA VAL A 53 -2.97 -1.72 3.64
C VAL A 53 -2.56 -0.97 4.90
N TYR A 54 -1.92 0.16 4.73
CA TYR A 54 -1.54 1.04 5.82
C TYR A 54 -1.87 2.48 5.43
N VAL A 55 -2.49 3.22 6.35
CA VAL A 55 -2.71 4.66 6.20
C VAL A 55 -1.96 5.39 7.31
N ASP A 56 -1.15 6.37 6.92
CA ASP A 56 -0.32 7.11 7.87
C ASP A 56 -1.17 7.93 8.85
N ASN A 57 -2.24 8.53 8.36
CA ASN A 57 -3.19 9.24 9.22
C ASN A 57 -4.11 8.25 9.93
N GLN A 58 -3.75 7.91 11.16
CA GLN A 58 -4.45 6.91 11.96
C GLN A 58 -5.91 7.29 12.28
N LYS A 59 -6.24 8.58 12.21
CA LYS A 59 -7.63 9.03 12.41
C LYS A 59 -8.58 8.53 11.33
N LYS A 60 -8.04 8.11 10.20
CA LYS A 60 -8.84 7.62 9.07
C LYS A 60 -9.01 6.11 9.03
N ILE A 61 -8.46 5.38 9.99
CA ILE A 61 -8.53 3.92 10.01
C ILE A 61 -9.96 3.41 10.02
N ASN A 62 -10.82 3.97 10.88
CA ASN A 62 -12.21 3.50 10.98
C ASN A 62 -12.98 3.71 9.68
N THR A 63 -12.80 4.86 9.04
CA THR A 63 -13.43 5.14 7.76
C THR A 63 -12.91 4.19 6.68
N LEU A 64 -11.61 3.98 6.65
CA LEU A 64 -11.00 3.04 5.70
C LEU A 64 -11.56 1.63 5.89
N ARG A 65 -11.66 1.19 7.14
CA ARG A 65 -12.20 -0.14 7.44
C ARG A 65 -13.61 -0.33 6.93
N SER A 66 -14.43 0.74 6.97
CA SER A 66 -15.82 0.67 6.52
C SER A 66 -15.95 0.55 5.00
N ILE A 67 -14.95 0.96 4.23
CA ILE A 67 -14.99 0.95 2.77
C ILE A 67 -14.15 -0.16 2.13
N LEU A 68 -13.38 -0.90 2.93
CA LEU A 68 -12.56 -2.00 2.44
C LEU A 68 -13.25 -3.35 2.58
N PRO A 69 -12.99 -4.31 1.67
CA PRO A 69 -13.37 -5.69 1.89
C PRO A 69 -12.74 -6.26 3.16
N LYS A 70 -13.47 -7.13 3.85
CA LYS A 70 -12.96 -7.72 5.11
C LYS A 70 -11.71 -8.57 4.92
N ALA A 71 -11.49 -9.07 3.72
CA ALA A 71 -10.31 -9.89 3.41
C ALA A 71 -9.01 -9.09 3.43
N ILE A 72 -9.08 -7.76 3.31
CA ILE A 72 -7.90 -6.89 3.32
C ILE A 72 -7.65 -6.43 4.75
N LYS A 73 -6.45 -6.71 5.25
CA LYS A 73 -6.08 -6.32 6.61
C LYS A 73 -5.46 -4.93 6.65
N ILE A 74 -5.98 -4.08 7.54
CA ILE A 74 -5.39 -2.77 7.81
C ILE A 74 -4.36 -2.93 8.91
N LEU A 75 -3.10 -2.60 8.60
CA LEU A 75 -2.01 -2.69 9.56
C LEU A 75 -1.95 -1.41 10.40
N ASN A 76 -1.64 -1.55 11.69
CA ASN A 76 -1.21 -0.40 12.48
C ASN A 76 0.30 -0.23 12.33
N LYS A 77 0.87 0.81 12.95
CA LYS A 77 2.29 1.12 12.79
C LYS A 77 3.19 -0.02 13.26
N ASN A 78 2.85 -0.65 14.39
CA ASN A 78 3.64 -1.77 14.90
C ASN A 78 3.54 -2.98 13.99
N GLU A 79 2.35 -3.28 13.49
CA GLU A 79 2.14 -4.37 12.55
C GLU A 79 2.87 -4.13 11.24
N LEU A 80 2.88 -2.88 10.77
CA LEU A 80 3.65 -2.53 9.58
C LEU A 80 5.14 -2.78 9.78
N ASN A 81 5.69 -2.38 10.91
CA ASN A 81 7.10 -2.63 11.21
C ASN A 81 7.42 -4.11 11.26
N GLU A 82 6.56 -4.91 11.88
CA GLU A 82 6.73 -6.37 11.90
C GLU A 82 6.66 -6.96 10.49
N TYR A 83 5.72 -6.49 9.68
CA TYR A 83 5.59 -6.94 8.31
C TYR A 83 6.86 -6.65 7.52
N LEU A 84 7.42 -5.46 7.66
CA LEU A 84 8.64 -5.09 6.93
C LEU A 84 9.85 -5.90 7.37
N HIS A 85 9.92 -6.30 8.64
CA HIS A 85 10.99 -7.16 9.13
C HIS A 85 10.86 -8.60 8.66
N LYS A 86 9.65 -9.11 8.58
CA LYS A 86 9.38 -10.50 8.24
C LYS A 86 9.14 -10.72 6.76
N SER A 87 8.69 -9.69 6.06
CA SER A 87 8.34 -9.80 4.66
C SER A 87 9.58 -9.98 3.78
N ARG A 88 9.48 -10.90 2.84
CA ARG A 88 10.50 -11.10 1.81
C ARG A 88 9.96 -10.68 0.46
N SER A 89 9.45 -9.46 0.41
CA SER A 89 9.00 -8.91 -0.87
C SER A 89 10.19 -8.75 -1.81
N ASP A 90 9.97 -9.05 -3.07
CA ASP A 90 11.00 -8.93 -4.09
C ASP A 90 11.32 -7.47 -4.42
N LEU A 91 10.33 -6.59 -4.21
CA LEU A 91 10.47 -5.20 -4.57
C LEU A 91 9.63 -4.32 -3.65
N SER A 92 10.24 -3.27 -3.11
CA SER A 92 9.54 -2.24 -2.36
C SER A 92 9.77 -0.90 -3.03
N ILE A 93 8.67 -0.21 -3.35
CA ILE A 93 8.70 1.07 -4.05
C ILE A 93 8.33 2.19 -3.08
N LEU A 94 9.24 3.14 -2.90
CA LEU A 94 9.02 4.34 -2.11
C LEU A 94 8.76 5.49 -3.07
N SER A 95 7.49 5.82 -3.25
CA SER A 95 7.08 6.65 -4.38
C SER A 95 6.53 8.01 -4.00
N VAL A 96 6.60 8.42 -2.74
CA VAL A 96 6.03 9.71 -2.32
C VAL A 96 7.06 10.61 -1.70
N SER A 97 7.16 11.82 -2.25
CA SER A 97 7.92 12.91 -1.66
C SER A 97 7.28 13.32 -0.33
N GLY A 98 8.08 13.51 0.70
CA GLY A 98 7.60 13.87 2.02
C GLY A 98 7.10 12.72 2.87
N TYR A 99 6.98 11.54 2.32
CA TYR A 99 6.73 10.34 3.09
C TYR A 99 8.02 9.94 3.80
N GLU A 100 7.94 9.51 5.04
CA GLU A 100 9.14 9.14 5.80
C GLU A 100 9.68 7.79 5.30
N SER A 101 10.10 7.78 4.05
CA SER A 101 10.46 6.55 3.35
C SER A 101 11.67 5.86 3.93
N LEU A 102 12.57 6.61 4.57
CA LEU A 102 13.76 6.02 5.18
C LEU A 102 13.43 5.01 6.28
N LYS A 103 12.25 5.13 6.89
CA LYS A 103 11.81 4.16 7.88
C LYS A 103 11.54 2.78 7.30
N TYR A 104 11.36 2.69 6.00
CA TYR A 104 10.98 1.45 5.33
C TYR A 104 12.13 0.81 4.55
N LEU A 105 13.27 1.45 4.59
CA LEU A 105 14.48 0.91 3.98
C LEU A 105 15.25 0.06 4.98
#